data_99aa232bc072aad0b93edfa66d6d6b78
#
_entry.id   99aa232bc072aad0b93edfa66d6d6b78
#
_cell.length_a   1.000
_cell.length_b   1.000
_cell.length_c   1.000
_cell.angle_alpha   90.00
_cell.angle_beta   90.00
_cell.angle_gamma   90.00
#
_symmetry.space_group_name_H-M   'P 1'
#
loop_
_entity.id
_entity.type
_entity.pdbx_description
1 polymer ?
#
loop_
_entity_poly.entity_id
_entity_poly.type
_entity_poly.pdbx_seq_one_letter_code
_entity_poly.pdbx_strand_id
1 'polypeptide(L)'
;FNGSAIGTVPALIGVKGDTDLNCEPNASDSSMVLAYYAKVQTKVENPMLYQGELDTNGTGDEYIKKLAAYGITGVDIIEELSAFLSDVDEHEFSEANWKTTKADRLIDALDASRILAYYARVQTGQPKDITTWNAVLGR
;
A
#
# COMPACT_ATOMS: atom_id res chain seq x y z
N PHE A 1 8.15 9.89 -34.01
CA PHE A 1 8.63 10.52 -32.79
C PHE A 1 9.89 11.35 -33.07
N ASN A 2 9.85 12.62 -32.79
CA ASN A 2 10.91 13.58 -33.13
C ASN A 2 11.66 14.13 -31.91
N GLY A 3 11.56 13.52 -30.75
CA GLY A 3 12.18 13.96 -29.50
C GLY A 3 11.42 15.06 -28.74
N SER A 4 10.32 15.56 -29.28
CA SER A 4 9.45 16.52 -28.58
C SER A 4 8.54 15.82 -27.59
N ALA A 5 8.30 16.43 -26.44
CA ALA A 5 7.30 15.94 -25.48
C ALA A 5 5.91 16.06 -26.09
N ILE A 6 5.16 14.96 -26.12
CA ILE A 6 3.75 14.91 -26.58
C ILE A 6 2.75 15.00 -25.44
N GLY A 7 3.22 15.11 -24.21
CA GLY A 7 2.43 15.25 -23.00
C GLY A 7 3.20 14.77 -21.77
N THR A 8 2.66 15.06 -20.59
CA THR A 8 3.16 14.56 -19.32
C THR A 8 2.06 13.80 -18.61
N VAL A 9 2.40 12.62 -18.07
CA VAL A 9 1.50 11.82 -17.24
C VAL A 9 2.15 11.68 -15.87
N PRO A 10 1.45 12.02 -14.76
CA PRO A 10 1.99 11.80 -13.44
C PRO A 10 2.20 10.30 -13.19
N ALA A 11 3.37 9.92 -12.72
CA ALA A 11 3.67 8.57 -12.28
C ALA A 11 3.66 8.52 -10.76
N LEU A 12 2.92 7.58 -10.20
CA LEU A 12 2.89 7.31 -8.77
C LEU A 12 3.78 6.12 -8.49
N ILE A 13 4.72 6.29 -7.59
CA ILE A 13 5.60 5.22 -7.13
C ILE A 13 5.13 4.81 -5.75
N GLY A 14 4.57 3.61 -5.67
CA GLY A 14 4.17 3.00 -4.40
C GLY A 14 5.33 2.20 -3.80
N VAL A 15 5.39 2.14 -2.49
CA VAL A 15 6.35 1.33 -1.75
C VAL A 15 5.63 0.10 -1.19
N LYS A 16 6.16 -1.08 -1.48
CA LYS A 16 5.58 -2.35 -0.99
C LYS A 16 5.51 -2.35 0.54
N GLY A 17 4.35 -2.66 1.09
CA GLY A 17 4.10 -2.67 2.52
C GLY A 17 3.71 -1.32 3.14
N ASP A 18 3.58 -0.29 2.31
CA ASP A 18 3.20 1.06 2.73
C ASP A 18 1.67 1.22 2.68
N THR A 19 1.02 0.87 3.76
CA THR A 19 -0.44 0.88 3.90
C THR A 19 -0.99 2.29 4.09
N ASP A 20 -0.26 3.14 4.81
CA ASP A 20 -0.67 4.52 5.11
C ASP A 20 -0.20 5.54 4.07
N LEU A 21 0.48 5.07 3.02
CA LEU A 21 0.91 5.87 1.88
C LEU A 21 1.90 6.98 2.24
N ASN A 22 2.70 6.79 3.29
CA ASN A 22 3.72 7.75 3.72
C ASN A 22 5.12 7.49 3.11
N CYS A 23 5.24 6.48 2.26
CA CYS A 23 6.46 6.00 1.61
C CYS A 23 7.45 5.29 2.55
N GLU A 24 7.05 4.88 3.74
CA GLU A 24 7.89 4.18 4.71
C GLU A 24 7.19 2.99 5.35
N PRO A 25 7.35 1.77 4.84
CA PRO A 25 6.81 0.57 5.49
C PRO A 25 7.35 0.42 6.91
N ASN A 26 6.46 0.42 7.89
CA ASN A 26 6.82 0.39 9.30
C ASN A 26 5.76 -0.34 10.17
N ALA A 27 5.85 -0.23 11.48
CA ALA A 27 4.93 -0.88 12.40
C ALA A 27 3.49 -0.34 12.32
N SER A 28 3.30 0.91 11.89
CA SER A 28 1.97 1.50 11.69
C SER A 28 1.22 0.77 10.58
N ASP A 29 1.89 0.50 9.45
CA ASP A 29 1.33 -0.22 8.32
C ASP A 29 0.89 -1.63 8.72
N SER A 30 1.76 -2.35 9.41
CA SER A 30 1.42 -3.67 9.96
C SER A 30 0.18 -3.62 10.87
N SER A 31 0.07 -2.59 11.71
CA SER A 31 -1.07 -2.39 12.60
C SER A 31 -2.37 -2.10 11.83
N MET A 32 -2.29 -1.32 10.75
CA MET A 32 -3.45 -1.05 9.88
C MET A 32 -3.94 -2.31 9.20
N VAL A 33 -3.03 -3.14 8.67
CA VAL A 33 -3.37 -4.42 8.05
C VAL A 33 -4.03 -5.36 9.06
N LEU A 34 -3.50 -5.47 10.29
CA LEU A 34 -4.12 -6.27 11.33
C LEU A 34 -5.52 -5.77 11.71
N ALA A 35 -5.69 -4.47 11.85
CA ALA A 35 -6.99 -3.87 12.15
C ALA A 35 -8.00 -4.11 11.03
N TYR A 36 -7.58 -4.01 9.77
CA TYR A 36 -8.39 -4.34 8.61
C TYR A 36 -8.79 -5.82 8.63
N TYR A 37 -7.83 -6.72 8.81
CA TYR A 37 -8.09 -8.16 8.89
C TYR A 37 -9.11 -8.50 10.00
N ALA A 38 -8.95 -7.90 11.19
CA ALA A 38 -9.90 -8.08 12.28
C ALA A 38 -11.32 -7.63 11.91
N LYS A 39 -11.46 -6.50 11.20
CA LYS A 39 -12.76 -6.02 10.70
C LYS A 39 -13.37 -6.98 9.69
N VAL A 40 -12.57 -7.54 8.79
CA VAL A 40 -13.01 -8.56 7.82
C VAL A 40 -13.51 -9.81 8.56
N GLN A 41 -12.74 -10.31 9.53
CA GLN A 41 -13.11 -11.51 10.31
C GLN A 41 -14.39 -11.32 11.13
N THR A 42 -14.62 -10.10 11.62
CA THR A 42 -15.83 -9.75 12.38
C THR A 42 -16.98 -9.28 11.49
N LYS A 43 -16.84 -9.39 10.16
CA LYS A 43 -17.85 -9.05 9.16
C LYS A 43 -18.36 -7.60 9.27
N VAL A 44 -17.46 -6.69 9.58
CA VAL A 44 -17.75 -5.25 9.47
C VAL A 44 -18.09 -4.93 8.02
N GLU A 45 -19.14 -4.20 7.81
CA GLU A 45 -19.56 -3.79 6.46
C GLU A 45 -18.56 -2.77 5.90
N ASN A 46 -18.08 -3.00 4.67
CA ASN A 46 -17.13 -2.12 3.98
C ASN A 46 -15.91 -1.70 4.83
N PRO A 47 -15.12 -2.67 5.32
CA PRO A 47 -14.00 -2.34 6.17
C PRO A 47 -12.95 -1.53 5.38
N MET A 48 -12.52 -0.39 5.94
CA MET A 48 -11.45 0.42 5.36
C MET A 48 -10.09 -0.06 5.86
N LEU A 49 -9.17 -0.18 4.93
CA LEU A 49 -7.76 -0.50 5.18
C LEU A 49 -6.99 0.77 5.55
N TYR A 50 -7.10 1.81 4.72
CA TYR A 50 -6.49 3.11 5.00
C TYR A 50 -7.17 3.75 6.22
N GLN A 51 -6.37 4.12 7.22
CA GLN A 51 -6.86 4.69 8.48
C GLN A 51 -6.33 6.11 8.72
N GLY A 52 -5.60 6.67 7.76
CA GLY A 52 -5.12 8.03 7.80
C GLY A 52 -6.23 9.03 7.51
N GLU A 53 -5.90 10.30 7.61
CA GLU A 53 -6.82 11.40 7.35
C GLU A 53 -6.91 11.69 5.85
N LEU A 54 -8.10 11.49 5.29
CA LEU A 54 -8.38 11.68 3.86
C LEU A 54 -8.74 13.13 3.49
N ASP A 55 -8.53 14.08 4.41
CA ASP A 55 -8.85 15.48 4.14
C ASP A 55 -7.90 16.07 3.10
N THR A 56 -8.44 16.35 1.94
CA THR A 56 -7.72 16.99 0.83
C THR A 56 -7.59 18.50 0.98
N ASN A 57 -8.20 19.10 2.02
CA ASN A 57 -8.30 20.57 2.21
C ASN A 57 -7.21 21.16 3.13
N GLY A 58 -6.16 20.41 3.42
CA GLY A 58 -4.98 20.96 4.07
C GLY A 58 -4.56 20.33 5.39
N THR A 59 -5.38 19.51 6.03
CA THR A 59 -5.05 18.80 7.28
C THR A 59 -4.71 17.32 7.07
N GLY A 60 -5.00 16.78 5.90
CA GLY A 60 -4.71 15.38 5.57
C GLY A 60 -3.22 15.08 5.41
N ASP A 61 -2.90 13.81 5.34
CA ASP A 61 -1.54 13.32 5.19
C ASP A 61 -0.84 13.90 3.95
N GLU A 62 0.45 14.13 4.05
CA GLU A 62 1.25 14.76 2.98
C GLU A 62 1.16 14.02 1.65
N TYR A 63 1.08 12.68 1.67
CA TYR A 63 0.93 11.89 0.45
C TYR A 63 -0.45 12.08 -0.17
N ILE A 64 -1.51 12.15 0.65
CA ILE A 64 -2.88 12.43 0.20
C ILE A 64 -2.96 13.81 -0.46
N LYS A 65 -2.32 14.82 0.11
CA LYS A 65 -2.22 16.15 -0.50
C LYS A 65 -1.52 16.12 -1.86
N LYS A 66 -0.45 15.33 -1.97
CA LYS A 66 0.26 15.15 -3.25
C LYS A 66 -0.61 14.46 -4.29
N LEU A 67 -1.34 13.41 -3.91
CA LEU A 67 -2.29 12.74 -4.79
C LEU A 67 -3.40 13.70 -5.25
N ALA A 68 -3.94 14.50 -4.35
CA ALA A 68 -4.96 15.49 -4.67
C ALA A 68 -4.47 16.56 -5.66
N ALA A 69 -3.20 16.96 -5.59
CA ALA A 69 -2.59 17.88 -6.56
C ALA A 69 -2.59 17.34 -8.00
N TYR A 70 -2.65 16.01 -8.16
CA TYR A 70 -2.79 15.34 -9.46
C TYR A 70 -4.24 14.94 -9.79
N GLY A 71 -5.22 15.42 -9.04
CA GLY A 71 -6.62 15.11 -9.25
C GLY A 71 -7.09 13.77 -8.69
N ILE A 72 -6.28 13.10 -7.88
CA ILE A 72 -6.61 11.82 -7.25
C ILE A 72 -7.16 12.11 -5.84
N THR A 73 -8.47 12.21 -5.74
CA THR A 73 -9.16 12.61 -4.49
C THR A 73 -10.18 11.58 -4.01
N GLY A 74 -10.39 10.52 -4.75
CA GLY A 74 -11.40 9.50 -4.42
C GLY A 74 -10.94 8.55 -3.32
N VAL A 75 -11.76 8.35 -2.29
CA VAL A 75 -11.52 7.37 -1.22
C VAL A 75 -11.28 5.97 -1.80
N ASP A 76 -12.05 5.58 -2.80
CA ASP A 76 -11.93 4.26 -3.44
C ASP A 76 -10.56 4.05 -4.09
N ILE A 77 -10.01 5.08 -4.73
CA ILE A 77 -8.68 5.01 -5.35
C ILE A 77 -7.59 4.85 -4.29
N ILE A 78 -7.70 5.57 -3.18
CA ILE A 78 -6.76 5.49 -2.06
C ILE A 78 -6.83 4.10 -1.41
N GLU A 79 -8.04 3.57 -1.19
CA GLU A 79 -8.24 2.23 -0.67
C GLU A 79 -7.67 1.14 -1.60
N GLU A 80 -7.85 1.26 -2.90
CA GLU A 80 -7.28 0.33 -3.88
C GLU A 80 -5.75 0.39 -3.89
N LEU A 81 -5.16 1.58 -3.81
CA LEU A 81 -3.71 1.75 -3.76
C LEU A 81 -3.14 1.18 -2.45
N SER A 82 -3.75 1.51 -1.31
CA SER A 82 -3.37 0.96 -0.01
C SER A 82 -3.45 -0.57 0.00
N ALA A 83 -4.52 -1.14 -0.55
CA ALA A 83 -4.71 -2.59 -0.67
C ALA A 83 -3.63 -3.25 -1.54
N PHE A 84 -3.32 -2.64 -2.69
CA PHE A 84 -2.28 -3.13 -3.59
C PHE A 84 -0.90 -3.16 -2.90
N LEU A 85 -0.57 -2.14 -2.13
CA LEU A 85 0.73 -2.06 -1.44
C LEU A 85 0.79 -2.96 -0.19
N SER A 86 -0.35 -3.24 0.42
CA SER A 86 -0.45 -4.05 1.65
C SER A 86 -0.44 -5.55 1.41
N ASP A 87 -0.86 -6.00 0.22
CA ASP A 87 -0.79 -7.40 -0.21
C ASP A 87 0.66 -7.72 -0.61
N VAL A 88 1.50 -7.96 0.41
CA VAL A 88 2.94 -8.03 0.22
C VAL A 88 3.43 -9.38 -0.27
N ASP A 89 2.67 -10.42 -0.06
CA ASP A 89 2.98 -11.74 -0.58
C ASP A 89 2.39 -12.03 -1.97
N GLU A 90 1.53 -11.13 -2.42
CA GLU A 90 1.01 -11.13 -3.78
C GLU A 90 0.30 -12.45 -4.13
N HIS A 91 -0.49 -12.98 -3.19
CA HIS A 91 -1.20 -14.24 -3.37
C HIS A 91 -1.99 -14.30 -4.68
N GLU A 92 -2.61 -13.18 -5.01
CA GLU A 92 -3.45 -13.05 -6.18
C GLU A 92 -2.76 -12.35 -7.35
N PHE A 93 -1.49 -11.92 -7.16
CA PHE A 93 -0.78 -11.20 -8.20
C PHE A 93 -0.22 -12.16 -9.24
N SER A 94 -0.77 -12.08 -10.45
CA SER A 94 -0.26 -12.72 -11.64
C SER A 94 -0.51 -11.83 -12.85
N GLU A 95 0.12 -12.12 -13.99
CA GLU A 95 -0.15 -11.40 -15.23
C GLU A 95 -1.64 -11.46 -15.63
N ALA A 96 -2.32 -12.54 -15.26
CA ALA A 96 -3.74 -12.72 -15.54
C ALA A 96 -4.64 -11.88 -14.62
N ASN A 97 -4.22 -11.57 -13.40
CA ASN A 97 -5.04 -10.91 -12.38
C ASN A 97 -4.47 -9.57 -11.89
N TRP A 98 -3.58 -8.94 -12.63
CA TRP A 98 -3.00 -7.64 -12.28
C TRP A 98 -4.06 -6.52 -12.05
N LYS A 99 -5.26 -6.72 -12.58
CA LYS A 99 -6.42 -5.82 -12.38
C LYS A 99 -7.27 -6.19 -11.16
N THR A 100 -6.81 -7.12 -10.33
CA THR A 100 -7.51 -7.51 -9.11
C THR A 100 -7.77 -6.30 -8.23
N THR A 101 -9.01 -6.18 -7.77
CA THR A 101 -9.44 -5.10 -6.87
C THR A 101 -9.16 -5.46 -5.42
N LYS A 102 -9.29 -4.49 -4.52
CA LYS A 102 -9.20 -4.72 -3.07
C LYS A 102 -10.10 -5.87 -2.60
N ALA A 103 -11.30 -5.96 -3.17
CA ALA A 103 -12.28 -6.99 -2.78
C ALA A 103 -11.80 -8.43 -3.11
N ASP A 104 -10.94 -8.55 -4.11
CA ASP A 104 -10.41 -9.84 -4.57
C ASP A 104 -9.07 -10.20 -3.92
N ARG A 105 -8.44 -9.25 -3.19
CA ARG A 105 -7.15 -9.47 -2.53
C ARG A 105 -7.31 -10.16 -1.18
N LEU A 106 -6.42 -11.08 -0.92
CA LEU A 106 -6.29 -11.69 0.40
C LEU A 106 -5.29 -10.88 1.24
N ILE A 107 -5.77 -9.89 1.95
CA ILE A 107 -4.98 -9.07 2.87
C ILE A 107 -5.25 -9.56 4.29
N ASP A 108 -4.25 -10.18 4.90
CA ASP A 108 -4.43 -10.90 6.16
C ASP A 108 -3.31 -10.66 7.19
N ALA A 109 -3.31 -11.44 8.26
CA ALA A 109 -2.32 -11.34 9.32
C ALA A 109 -0.90 -11.71 8.86
N LEU A 110 -0.78 -12.47 7.76
CA LEU A 110 0.52 -12.83 7.21
C LEU A 110 1.18 -11.63 6.54
N ASP A 111 0.39 -10.80 5.81
CA ASP A 111 0.90 -9.54 5.23
C ASP A 111 1.41 -8.63 6.34
N ALA A 112 0.61 -8.42 7.39
CA ALA A 112 1.00 -7.62 8.54
C ALA A 112 2.30 -8.12 9.17
N SER A 113 2.43 -9.43 9.34
CA SER A 113 3.63 -10.06 9.91
C SER A 113 4.86 -9.83 9.02
N ARG A 114 4.70 -9.90 7.71
CA ARG A 114 5.78 -9.66 6.74
C ARG A 114 6.20 -8.20 6.66
N ILE A 115 5.25 -7.27 6.73
CA ILE A 115 5.56 -5.84 6.82
C ILE A 115 6.39 -5.56 8.07
N LEU A 116 5.98 -6.11 9.22
CA LEU A 116 6.73 -5.94 10.46
C LEU A 116 8.12 -6.60 10.39
N ALA A 117 8.24 -7.77 9.78
CA ALA A 117 9.52 -8.45 9.58
C ALA A 117 10.45 -7.66 8.66
N TYR A 118 9.93 -7.05 7.59
CA TYR A 118 10.70 -6.15 6.72
C TYR A 118 11.20 -4.95 7.52
N TYR A 119 10.33 -4.28 8.23
CA TYR A 119 10.68 -3.14 9.06
C TYR A 119 11.78 -3.49 10.07
N ALA A 120 11.64 -4.60 10.81
CA ALA A 120 12.64 -5.05 11.77
C ALA A 120 14.00 -5.29 11.12
N ARG A 121 14.06 -5.89 9.94
CA ARG A 121 15.29 -6.11 9.18
C ARG A 121 15.95 -4.79 8.76
N VAL A 122 15.17 -3.83 8.29
CA VAL A 122 15.66 -2.50 7.93
C VAL A 122 16.23 -1.78 9.16
N GLN A 123 15.56 -1.86 10.31
CA GLN A 123 16.06 -1.27 11.57
C GLN A 123 17.38 -1.91 12.04
N THR A 124 17.66 -3.14 11.65
CA THR A 124 18.94 -3.83 11.96
C THR A 124 20.01 -3.67 10.87
N GLY A 125 19.79 -2.77 9.91
CA GLY A 125 20.79 -2.39 8.91
C GLY A 125 20.67 -3.11 7.57
N GLN A 126 19.58 -3.85 7.33
CA GLN A 126 19.31 -4.41 6.00
C GLN A 126 18.87 -3.28 5.04
N PRO A 127 19.14 -3.39 3.74
CA PRO A 127 18.76 -2.36 2.78
C PRO A 127 17.24 -2.25 2.61
N LYS A 128 16.78 -1.02 2.32
CA LYS A 128 15.37 -0.75 1.99
C LYS A 128 15.09 -1.09 0.52
N ASP A 129 15.21 -2.34 0.14
CA ASP A 129 15.07 -2.78 -1.25
C ASP A 129 14.44 -4.16 -1.41
N ILE A 130 14.37 -4.62 -2.65
CA ILE A 130 13.78 -5.91 -3.00
C ILE A 130 14.55 -7.09 -2.38
N THR A 131 15.83 -6.95 -2.05
CA THR A 131 16.59 -8.05 -1.47
C THR A 131 16.12 -8.38 -0.06
N THR A 132 15.80 -7.36 0.74
CA THR A 132 15.21 -7.53 2.06
C THR A 132 13.78 -8.08 1.98
N TRP A 133 12.97 -7.62 1.01
CA TRP A 133 11.66 -8.20 0.77
C TRP A 133 11.74 -9.66 0.36
N ASN A 134 12.65 -10.03 -0.53
CA ASN A 134 12.84 -11.42 -0.94
C ASN A 134 13.22 -12.30 0.26
N ALA A 135 14.09 -11.83 1.14
CA ALA A 135 14.45 -12.55 2.36
C ALA A 135 13.26 -12.74 3.32
N VAL A 136 12.37 -11.74 3.41
CA VAL A 136 11.14 -11.83 4.23
C VAL A 136 10.14 -12.81 3.61
N LEU A 137 10.03 -12.81 2.29
CA LEU A 137 9.08 -13.65 1.54
C LEU A 137 9.61 -15.08 1.26
N GLY A 138 10.87 -15.36 1.60
CA GLY A 138 11.48 -16.66 1.34
C GLY A 138 11.81 -16.91 -0.15
N ARG A 139 12.13 -15.88 -0.87
CA ARG A 139 12.45 -15.90 -2.32
C ARG A 139 13.93 -15.73 -2.58
#